data_bb54b43bb665cbfc4b5aa9e6f13b03eb
#
_entry.id   bb54b43bb665cbfc4b5aa9e6f13b03eb
#
_cell.length_a   1.000
_cell.length_b   1.000
_cell.length_c   1.000
_cell.angle_alpha   90.00
_cell.angle_beta   90.00
_cell.angle_gamma   90.00
#
_symmetry.space_group_name_H-M   'P 1'
#
loop_
_entity.id
_entity.type
_entity.pdbx_description
1 polymer ?
#
loop_
_entity_poly.entity_id
_entity_poly.type
_entity_poly.pdbx_seq_one_letter_code
_entity_poly.pdbx_strand_id
1 'polypeptide(L)'
;MNRQDFIMVFRVDNANPNGDPLEGNRPRTNDNGYGEVTGECIRRKIRNRFIHMGLPVFVQSDSLCVDGYSSLAERLAARKDIFNALKDGRSQKEGLRMACGTWLDVRLFGQIFAFSGVKAAASASV
;
A
#
# COMPACT_ATOMS: atom_id res chain seq x y z
N MET A 1 12.53 10.54 9.11
CA MET A 1 13.19 9.78 8.01
C MET A 1 13.36 10.74 6.85
N ASN A 2 14.53 10.80 6.22
CA ASN A 2 14.75 11.66 5.06
C ASN A 2 14.04 11.06 3.84
N ARG A 3 13.50 11.90 2.96
CA ARG A 3 12.97 11.49 1.66
C ARG A 3 14.09 10.80 0.87
N GLN A 4 13.75 9.71 0.20
CA GLN A 4 14.66 8.97 -0.67
C GLN A 4 14.00 8.83 -2.04
N ASP A 5 14.73 9.23 -3.07
CA ASP A 5 14.35 9.01 -4.45
C ASP A 5 15.24 7.91 -5.03
N PHE A 6 14.66 6.99 -5.79
CA PHE A 6 15.43 5.91 -6.42
C PHE A 6 14.96 5.66 -7.84
N ILE A 7 15.85 5.13 -8.66
CA ILE A 7 15.56 4.66 -10.01
C ILE A 7 15.66 3.14 -10.01
N MET A 8 14.62 2.48 -10.50
CA MET A 8 14.60 1.03 -10.68
C MET A 8 14.55 0.71 -12.17
N VAL A 9 15.55 0.00 -12.67
CA VAL A 9 15.61 -0.51 -14.04
C VAL A 9 15.39 -2.01 -14.02
N PHE A 10 14.45 -2.52 -14.82
CA PHE A 10 14.20 -3.95 -14.94
C PHE A 10 13.93 -4.33 -16.40
N ARG A 11 14.21 -5.58 -16.74
CA ARG A 11 13.92 -6.17 -18.03
C ARG A 11 12.79 -7.18 -17.88
N VAL A 12 11.96 -7.28 -18.90
CA VAL A 12 10.88 -8.26 -18.99
C VAL A 12 11.04 -9.03 -20.31
N ASP A 13 11.16 -10.35 -20.23
CA ASP A 13 11.23 -11.23 -21.37
C ASP A 13 10.13 -12.30 -21.26
N ASN A 14 9.33 -12.46 -22.30
CA ASN A 14 8.26 -13.47 -22.39
C ASN A 14 7.34 -13.52 -21.16
N ALA A 15 7.05 -12.36 -20.55
CA ALA A 15 6.24 -12.25 -19.35
C ALA A 15 5.33 -11.02 -19.41
N ASN A 16 4.26 -11.06 -18.62
CA ASN A 16 3.32 -9.93 -18.47
C ASN A 16 3.55 -9.25 -17.12
N PRO A 17 4.28 -8.14 -17.06
CA PRO A 17 4.57 -7.45 -15.82
C PRO A 17 3.36 -6.72 -15.25
N ASN A 18 2.41 -6.29 -16.12
CA ASN A 18 1.19 -5.60 -15.77
C ASN A 18 0.12 -5.86 -16.82
N GLY A 19 -0.81 -6.74 -16.50
CA GLY A 19 -1.95 -7.01 -17.38
C GLY A 19 -2.94 -5.84 -17.44
N ASP A 20 -3.54 -5.64 -18.60
CA ASP A 20 -4.65 -4.70 -18.78
C ASP A 20 -5.98 -5.46 -18.71
N PRO A 21 -6.81 -5.23 -17.69
CA PRO A 21 -8.10 -5.93 -17.57
C PRO A 21 -9.09 -5.57 -18.67
N LEU A 22 -8.92 -4.42 -19.32
CA LEU A 22 -9.80 -3.97 -20.43
C LEU A 22 -9.43 -4.65 -21.75
N GLU A 23 -8.21 -5.18 -21.87
CA GLU A 23 -7.72 -5.85 -23.07
C GLU A 23 -7.41 -7.34 -22.84
N GLY A 24 -8.26 -8.02 -22.07
CA GLY A 24 -8.13 -9.46 -21.83
C GLY A 24 -6.85 -9.83 -21.07
N ASN A 25 -6.39 -8.96 -20.19
CA ASN A 25 -5.19 -9.13 -19.37
C ASN A 25 -3.88 -9.23 -20.19
N ARG A 26 -3.84 -8.67 -21.40
CA ARG A 26 -2.60 -8.54 -22.18
C ARG A 26 -1.63 -7.56 -21.50
N PRO A 27 -0.32 -7.63 -21.82
CA PRO A 27 0.63 -6.64 -21.33
C PRO A 27 0.19 -5.22 -21.66
N ARG A 28 0.09 -4.39 -20.63
CA ARG A 28 -0.37 -3.01 -20.77
C ARG A 28 0.59 -2.19 -21.62
N THR A 29 0.05 -1.37 -22.51
CA THR A 29 0.79 -0.41 -23.33
C THR A 29 0.22 1.00 -23.17
N ASN A 30 1.06 2.01 -23.35
CA ASN A 30 0.61 3.39 -23.44
C ASN A 30 0.17 3.73 -24.90
N ASP A 31 -0.33 4.95 -25.09
CA ASP A 31 -0.81 5.43 -26.40
C ASP A 31 0.25 5.42 -27.52
N ASN A 32 1.52 5.42 -27.16
CA ASN A 32 2.66 5.32 -28.08
C ASN A 32 3.10 3.88 -28.37
N GLY A 33 2.40 2.89 -27.82
CA GLY A 33 2.72 1.46 -28.00
C GLY A 33 3.85 0.93 -27.13
N TYR A 34 4.40 1.71 -26.21
CA TYR A 34 5.41 1.23 -25.26
C TYR A 34 4.76 0.47 -24.10
N GLY A 35 5.44 -0.56 -23.62
CA GLY A 35 5.02 -1.29 -22.42
C GLY A 35 4.94 -0.38 -21.21
N GLU A 36 3.84 -0.50 -20.46
CA GLU A 36 3.58 0.31 -19.27
C GLU A 36 3.43 -0.57 -18.03
N VAL A 37 4.05 -0.15 -16.92
CA VAL A 37 3.81 -0.72 -15.59
C VAL A 37 3.34 0.39 -14.68
N THR A 38 2.09 0.29 -14.20
CA THR A 38 1.49 1.34 -13.38
C THR A 38 2.10 1.40 -11.98
N GLY A 39 2.03 2.57 -11.35
CA GLY A 39 2.48 2.75 -9.98
C GLY A 39 1.73 1.83 -8.99
N GLU A 40 0.45 1.54 -9.24
CA GLU A 40 -0.36 0.59 -8.46
C GLU A 40 0.22 -0.82 -8.55
N CYS A 41 0.56 -1.26 -9.75
CA CYS A 41 1.18 -2.57 -9.98
C CYS A 41 2.53 -2.69 -9.26
N ILE A 42 3.38 -1.68 -9.35
CA ILE A 42 4.67 -1.64 -8.65
C ILE A 42 4.46 -1.70 -7.14
N ARG A 43 3.59 -0.84 -6.58
CA ARG A 43 3.29 -0.84 -5.15
C ARG A 43 2.76 -2.19 -4.67
N ARG A 44 1.90 -2.85 -5.47
CA ARG A 44 1.41 -4.20 -5.15
C ARG A 44 2.55 -5.21 -5.07
N LYS A 45 3.45 -5.22 -6.05
CA LYS A 45 4.60 -6.12 -6.08
C LYS A 45 5.53 -5.91 -4.88
N ILE A 46 5.79 -4.65 -4.50
CA ILE A 46 6.59 -4.32 -3.33
C ILE A 46 5.91 -4.78 -2.04
N ARG A 47 4.60 -4.54 -1.86
CA ARG A 47 3.84 -5.03 -0.70
C ARG A 47 3.89 -6.54 -0.59
N ASN A 48 3.67 -7.26 -1.69
CA ASN A 48 3.75 -8.71 -1.70
C ASN A 48 5.15 -9.19 -1.27
N ARG A 49 6.21 -8.53 -1.74
CA ARG A 49 7.57 -8.86 -1.32
C ARG A 49 7.78 -8.64 0.18
N PHE A 50 7.27 -7.54 0.74
CA PHE A 50 7.33 -7.29 2.18
C PHE A 50 6.60 -8.37 2.98
N ILE A 51 5.42 -8.79 2.54
CA ILE A 51 4.66 -9.89 3.17
C ILE A 51 5.49 -11.19 3.18
N HIS A 52 6.10 -11.55 2.04
CA HIS A 52 6.98 -12.73 1.96
C HIS A 52 8.23 -12.62 2.84
N MET A 53 8.65 -11.42 3.18
CA MET A 53 9.75 -11.17 4.13
C MET A 53 9.28 -11.13 5.58
N GLY A 54 8.00 -11.36 5.86
CA GLY A 54 7.41 -11.28 7.21
C GLY A 54 7.28 -9.86 7.75
N LEU A 55 7.37 -8.84 6.89
CA LEU A 55 7.23 -7.44 7.29
C LEU A 55 5.75 -7.04 7.35
N PRO A 56 5.35 -6.20 8.32
CA PRO A 56 3.96 -5.80 8.47
C PRO A 56 3.53 -4.85 7.34
N VAL A 57 2.43 -5.23 6.68
CA VAL A 57 1.82 -4.50 5.56
C VAL A 57 0.35 -4.27 5.86
N PHE A 58 -0.12 -3.02 5.69
CA PHE A 58 -1.53 -2.66 5.90
C PHE A 58 -2.41 -3.10 4.73
N VAL A 59 -2.00 -2.83 3.48
CA VAL A 59 -2.79 -3.16 2.29
C VAL A 59 -2.36 -4.52 1.75
N GLN A 60 -3.05 -5.57 2.15
CA GLN A 60 -2.85 -6.93 1.67
C GLN A 60 -3.93 -7.29 0.64
N SER A 61 -3.63 -8.22 -0.28
CA SER A 61 -4.63 -8.79 -1.19
C SER A 61 -5.28 -10.01 -0.55
N ASP A 62 -6.50 -10.33 -0.97
CA ASP A 62 -7.22 -11.51 -0.46
C ASP A 62 -6.44 -12.81 -0.67
N SER A 63 -5.73 -12.90 -1.81
CA SER A 63 -4.87 -14.07 -2.13
C SER A 63 -3.58 -14.15 -1.31
N LEU A 64 -3.19 -13.09 -0.62
CA LEU A 64 -1.97 -13.01 0.19
C LEU A 64 -2.26 -12.30 1.51
N CYS A 65 -3.38 -12.66 2.15
CA CYS A 65 -3.75 -12.19 3.48
C CYS A 65 -3.10 -13.11 4.53
N VAL A 66 -2.15 -12.57 5.29
CA VAL A 66 -1.37 -13.36 6.26
C VAL A 66 -1.80 -13.14 7.71
N ASP A 67 -2.62 -12.13 7.96
CA ASP A 67 -3.06 -11.75 9.32
C ASP A 67 -4.53 -12.10 9.62
N GLY A 68 -5.25 -12.67 8.64
CA GLY A 68 -6.60 -13.17 8.79
C GLY A 68 -7.71 -12.12 8.79
N TYR A 69 -7.40 -10.84 8.59
CA TYR A 69 -8.43 -9.79 8.53
C TYR A 69 -9.04 -9.71 7.13
N SER A 70 -10.37 -9.68 7.07
CA SER A 70 -11.13 -9.64 5.82
C SER A 70 -11.16 -8.27 5.15
N SER A 71 -10.78 -7.21 5.84
CA SER A 71 -10.82 -5.84 5.33
C SER A 71 -9.78 -4.91 5.98
N LEU A 72 -9.48 -3.81 5.30
CA LEU A 72 -8.63 -2.75 5.85
C LEU A 72 -9.24 -2.12 7.11
N ALA A 73 -10.56 -1.99 7.14
CA ALA A 73 -11.28 -1.45 8.31
C ALA A 73 -11.11 -2.37 9.53
N GLU A 74 -11.25 -3.68 9.35
CA GLU A 74 -11.06 -4.67 10.40
C GLU A 74 -9.61 -4.70 10.89
N ARG A 75 -8.64 -4.67 9.98
CA ARG A 75 -7.21 -4.61 10.32
C ARG A 75 -6.86 -3.35 11.11
N LEU A 76 -7.45 -2.20 10.76
CA LEU A 76 -7.27 -0.98 11.54
C LEU A 76 -7.96 -1.08 12.90
N ALA A 77 -9.19 -1.59 12.97
CA ALA A 77 -9.96 -1.72 14.21
C ALA A 77 -9.30 -2.67 15.23
N ALA A 78 -8.57 -3.68 14.76
CA ALA A 78 -7.79 -4.58 15.61
C ALA A 78 -6.66 -3.85 16.37
N ARG A 79 -6.15 -2.73 15.82
CA ARG A 79 -5.19 -1.84 16.46
C ARG A 79 -5.93 -0.68 17.14
N LYS A 80 -6.57 -0.98 18.28
CA LYS A 80 -7.39 -0.02 19.04
C LYS A 80 -6.65 1.24 19.43
N ASP A 81 -5.36 1.14 19.70
CA ASP A 81 -4.46 2.24 19.99
C ASP A 81 -4.41 3.25 18.81
N ILE A 82 -4.11 2.74 17.61
CA ILE A 82 -4.04 3.55 16.39
C ILE A 82 -5.44 4.05 15.99
N PHE A 83 -6.44 3.17 16.02
CA PHE A 83 -7.80 3.52 15.65
C PHE A 83 -8.35 4.68 16.49
N ASN A 84 -8.21 4.61 17.82
CA ASN A 84 -8.68 5.66 18.73
C ASN A 84 -7.91 6.96 18.54
N ALA A 85 -6.60 6.90 18.36
CA ALA A 85 -5.78 8.08 18.10
C ALA A 85 -6.15 8.76 16.77
N LEU A 86 -6.43 7.98 15.72
CA LEU A 86 -6.87 8.52 14.42
C LEU A 86 -8.28 9.11 14.45
N LYS A 87 -9.15 8.61 15.32
CA LYS A 87 -10.51 9.11 15.51
C LYS A 87 -10.56 10.42 16.29
N ASP A 88 -9.68 10.59 17.25
CA ASP A 88 -9.57 11.82 18.05
C ASP A 88 -8.74 12.87 17.30
N GLY A 89 -9.37 13.96 16.92
CA GLY A 89 -8.71 15.06 16.17
C GLY A 89 -7.47 15.65 16.87
N ARG A 90 -7.37 15.55 18.21
CA ARG A 90 -6.23 16.07 18.98
C ARG A 90 -5.01 15.14 18.90
N SER A 91 -5.24 13.83 18.83
CA SER A 91 -4.19 12.81 18.79
C SER A 91 -3.95 12.22 17.39
N GLN A 92 -4.65 12.74 16.38
CA GLN A 92 -4.59 12.21 15.01
C GLN A 92 -3.15 12.14 14.44
N LYS A 93 -2.34 13.17 14.69
CA LYS A 93 -0.94 13.19 14.25
C LYS A 93 -0.10 12.06 14.87
N GLU A 94 -0.34 11.77 16.13
CA GLU A 94 0.31 10.65 16.82
C GLU A 94 -0.19 9.31 16.27
N GLY A 95 -1.50 9.18 16.03
CA GLY A 95 -2.07 8.00 15.37
C GLY A 95 -1.47 7.72 14.00
N LEU A 96 -1.21 8.77 13.21
CA LEU A 96 -0.52 8.63 11.91
C LEU A 96 0.94 8.16 12.09
N ARG A 97 1.66 8.68 13.09
CA ARG A 97 3.02 8.23 13.41
C ARG A 97 3.05 6.76 13.83
N MET A 98 2.11 6.35 14.68
CA MET A 98 1.95 4.95 15.10
C MET A 98 1.64 4.03 13.90
N ALA A 99 0.76 4.45 12.99
CA ALA A 99 0.45 3.71 11.77
C ALA A 99 1.67 3.54 10.88
N CYS A 100 2.45 4.62 10.66
CA CYS A 100 3.70 4.58 9.90
C CYS A 100 4.79 3.72 10.60
N GLY A 101 4.79 3.68 11.91
CA GLY A 101 5.69 2.82 12.69
C GLY A 101 5.29 1.35 12.64
N THR A 102 3.99 1.07 12.50
CA THR A 102 3.45 -0.29 12.48
C THR A 102 3.50 -0.92 11.10
N TRP A 103 3.07 -0.21 10.05
CA TRP A 103 2.96 -0.76 8.69
C TRP A 103 3.95 -0.08 7.74
N LEU A 104 4.82 -0.89 7.16
CA LEU A 104 5.89 -0.39 6.29
C LEU A 104 5.36 0.28 5.03
N ASP A 105 4.31 -0.27 4.44
CA ASP A 105 3.69 0.27 3.23
C ASP A 105 2.98 1.61 3.47
N VAL A 106 2.40 1.82 4.66
CA VAL A 106 1.83 3.11 5.07
C VAL A 106 2.93 4.17 5.14
N ARG A 107 4.08 3.83 5.72
CA ARG A 107 5.23 4.73 5.81
C ARG A 107 5.82 5.08 4.44
N LEU A 108 5.90 4.11 3.52
CA LEU A 108 6.55 4.28 2.21
C LEU A 108 5.64 4.93 1.16
N PHE A 109 4.35 4.58 1.16
CA PHE A 109 3.44 4.98 0.09
C PHE A 109 2.35 5.94 0.55
N GLY A 110 2.25 6.18 1.85
CA GLY A 110 1.13 6.88 2.42
C GLY A 110 -0.15 6.04 2.47
N GLN A 111 -1.14 6.50 3.21
CA GLN A 111 -2.45 5.85 3.31
C GLN A 111 -3.53 6.84 3.71
N ILE A 112 -4.67 6.76 3.04
CA ILE A 112 -5.88 7.46 3.46
C ILE A 112 -6.71 6.51 4.34
N PHE A 113 -6.95 6.90 5.59
CA PHE A 113 -7.83 6.20 6.51
C PHE A 113 -9.22 6.85 6.48
N ALA A 114 -10.06 6.39 5.57
CA ALA A 114 -11.44 6.85 5.40
C ALA A 114 -12.41 5.72 5.79
N PHE A 115 -12.44 5.40 7.08
CA PHE A 115 -13.30 4.37 7.65
C PHE A 115 -14.34 4.99 8.59
N SER A 116 -15.35 4.24 9.00
CA SER A 116 -16.41 4.73 9.88
C SER A 116 -15.84 5.40 11.14
N GLY A 117 -16.03 6.69 11.25
CA GLY A 117 -15.55 7.52 12.37
C GLY A 117 -14.08 7.94 12.31
N VAL A 118 -13.33 7.57 11.26
CA VAL A 118 -11.93 7.97 11.05
C VAL A 118 -11.80 8.67 9.70
N LYS A 119 -11.21 9.86 9.70
CA LYS A 119 -10.81 10.58 8.48
C LYS A 119 -9.41 11.16 8.67
N ALA A 120 -8.41 10.42 8.24
CA ALA A 120 -7.01 10.80 8.36
C ALA A 120 -6.22 10.36 7.13
N ALA A 121 -5.13 11.07 6.83
CA ALA A 121 -4.25 10.73 5.73
C ALA A 121 -2.79 10.79 6.18
N ALA A 122 -2.07 9.69 6.01
CA ALA A 122 -0.62 9.63 6.13
C ALA A 122 0.01 9.94 4.78
N SER A 123 0.91 10.92 4.73
CA SER A 123 1.76 11.13 3.56
C SER A 123 2.98 10.19 3.62
N ALA A 124 3.55 9.89 2.45
CA ALA A 124 4.76 9.04 2.34
C ALA A 124 6.02 9.65 2.99
N SER A 125 5.93 10.81 3.60
CA SER A 125 7.07 11.58 4.15
C SER A 125 6.92 11.90 5.65
N VAL A 126 6.06 11.19 6.37
CA VAL A 126 5.88 11.41 7.83
C VAL A 126 6.85 10.57 8.66
#